data_a87f933fe3cd067ea883c4836e5c6ddb
#
_entry.id   a87f933fe3cd067ea883c4836e5c6ddb
#
_cell.length_a   1.000
_cell.length_b   1.000
_cell.length_c   1.000
_cell.angle_alpha   90.00
_cell.angle_beta   90.00
_cell.angle_gamma   90.00
#
_symmetry.space_group_name_H-M   'P 1'
#
loop_
_entity.id
_entity.type
_entity.pdbx_description
1 polymer ?
#
loop_
_entity_poly.entity_id
_entity_poly.type
_entity_poly.pdbx_seq_one_letter_code
_entity_poly.pdbx_strand_id
1 'polypeptide(L)'
;MPYFGAVVQRKQQKENIDLTGLNVTGKYDDGKQRPVKVTPEQISGFSSSTPVEKQEVTITLEGKQKSFSVQVSPVRIENGVLTEILKGYNEIILPNSVRSIPKAAFSNSQTAKVVLNEGLKSIGDMAFFNSAIQEIVFPSSLEQMEENIFYYCRNLKKADLSQTKLTKLPASTFV
;
A
#
# COMPACT_ATOMS: atom_id res chain seq x y z
N MET A 1 4.69 17.66 -11.51
CA MET A 1 5.63 16.51 -11.53
C MET A 1 4.82 15.30 -11.10
N PRO A 2 4.75 14.23 -11.90
CA PRO A 2 4.03 13.04 -11.46
C PRO A 2 4.80 12.39 -10.28
N TYR A 3 4.10 12.15 -9.20
CA TYR A 3 4.57 11.34 -8.08
C TYR A 3 4.64 9.88 -8.55
N PHE A 4 5.83 9.32 -8.66
CA PHE A 4 6.02 7.89 -8.88
C PHE A 4 6.13 7.23 -7.51
N GLY A 5 5.04 6.66 -7.01
CA GLY A 5 5.04 5.86 -5.80
C GLY A 5 5.18 4.38 -6.15
N ALA A 6 6.38 3.83 -6.14
CA ALA A 6 6.56 2.39 -6.04
C ALA A 6 6.60 2.02 -4.56
N VAL A 7 5.86 1.00 -4.16
CA VAL A 7 5.84 0.49 -2.79
C VAL A 7 6.34 -0.95 -2.77
N VAL A 8 7.17 -1.28 -1.82
CA VAL A 8 8.00 -2.47 -1.84
C VAL A 8 7.63 -3.48 -0.78
N GLN A 9 7.64 -4.75 -1.17
CA GLN A 9 7.40 -5.91 -0.31
C GLN A 9 8.70 -6.52 0.24
N ARG A 10 8.63 -7.05 1.47
CA ARG A 10 9.69 -7.83 2.08
C ARG A 10 9.46 -9.32 1.84
N LYS A 11 10.35 -10.00 1.08
CA LYS A 11 10.45 -11.46 1.05
C LYS A 11 11.80 -11.90 1.62
N GLN A 12 11.79 -12.91 2.48
CA GLN A 12 13.03 -13.67 2.75
C GLN A 12 13.45 -14.35 1.44
N GLN A 13 14.69 -14.12 1.00
CA GLN A 13 15.37 -14.64 -0.20
C GLN A 13 15.05 -13.94 -1.53
N LYS A 14 15.46 -12.79 -1.70
CA LYS A 14 15.55 -11.79 -2.77
C LYS A 14 14.66 -10.61 -2.49
N GLU A 15 15.27 -9.46 -2.36
CA GLU A 15 14.56 -8.19 -2.28
C GLU A 15 13.75 -8.01 -3.57
N ASN A 16 12.42 -8.06 -3.47
CA ASN A 16 11.54 -7.82 -4.60
C ASN A 16 10.88 -6.46 -4.45
N ILE A 17 11.15 -5.59 -5.37
CA ILE A 17 10.42 -4.35 -5.52
C ILE A 17 9.07 -4.62 -6.18
N ASP A 18 7.97 -4.10 -5.61
CA ASP A 18 6.67 -4.12 -6.26
C ASP A 18 6.61 -2.97 -7.27
N LEU A 19 6.58 -3.34 -8.54
CA LEU A 19 6.50 -2.39 -9.65
C LEU A 19 5.06 -2.10 -10.09
N THR A 20 4.06 -2.57 -9.35
CA THR A 20 2.64 -2.31 -9.65
C THR A 20 2.36 -0.81 -9.61
N GLY A 21 1.89 -0.27 -10.73
CA GLY A 21 1.63 1.17 -10.87
C GLY A 21 2.86 2.00 -11.31
N LEU A 22 4.05 1.40 -11.46
CA LEU A 22 5.19 2.08 -12.05
C LEU A 22 4.98 2.25 -13.56
N ASN A 23 4.84 3.49 -14.00
CA ASN A 23 4.75 3.85 -15.41
C ASN A 23 6.03 4.56 -15.84
N VAL A 24 6.81 3.92 -16.71
CA VAL A 24 8.01 4.49 -17.30
C VAL A 24 7.75 4.75 -18.78
N THR A 25 8.08 5.96 -19.23
CA THR A 25 7.96 6.35 -20.63
C THR A 25 9.34 6.70 -21.17
N GLY A 26 9.76 5.99 -22.21
CA GLY A 26 10.97 6.28 -22.97
C GLY A 26 10.70 7.31 -24.08
N LYS A 27 11.57 8.30 -24.20
CA LYS A 27 11.58 9.20 -25.37
C LYS A 27 12.63 8.68 -26.34
N TYR A 28 12.20 8.38 -27.57
CA TYR A 28 13.02 7.78 -28.63
C TYR A 28 13.53 8.85 -29.63
N ASP A 29 14.52 8.49 -30.44
CA ASP A 29 15.14 9.41 -31.41
C ASP A 29 14.17 9.86 -32.51
N ASP A 30 13.09 9.11 -32.74
CA ASP A 30 11.97 9.51 -33.63
C ASP A 30 11.02 10.56 -32.99
N GLY A 31 11.38 11.08 -31.83
CA GLY A 31 10.59 12.06 -31.06
C GLY A 31 9.35 11.49 -30.36
N LYS A 32 9.04 10.22 -30.55
CA LYS A 32 7.87 9.57 -29.92
C LYS A 32 8.17 9.11 -28.52
N GLN A 33 7.12 9.11 -27.72
CA GLN A 33 7.14 8.52 -26.37
C GLN A 33 6.40 7.19 -26.39
N ARG A 34 7.01 6.17 -25.77
CA ARG A 34 6.43 4.83 -25.65
C ARG A 34 6.58 4.30 -24.23
N PRO A 35 5.61 3.54 -23.71
CA PRO A 35 5.75 2.90 -22.42
C PRO A 35 6.91 1.89 -22.46
N VAL A 36 7.68 1.86 -21.39
CA VAL A 36 8.80 0.93 -21.21
C VAL A 36 8.50 0.04 -20.02
N LYS A 37 8.57 -1.27 -20.24
CA LYS A 37 8.44 -2.26 -19.15
C LYS A 37 9.79 -2.35 -18.42
N VAL A 38 9.76 -2.05 -17.13
CA VAL A 38 10.91 -2.17 -16.24
C VAL A 38 10.83 -3.49 -15.48
N THR A 39 11.96 -4.15 -15.32
CA THR A 39 12.10 -5.36 -14.50
C THR A 39 12.91 -5.08 -13.24
N PRO A 40 12.78 -5.87 -12.16
CA PRO A 40 13.53 -5.67 -10.92
C PRO A 40 15.05 -5.64 -11.10
N GLU A 41 15.59 -6.40 -12.07
CA GLU A 41 17.04 -6.47 -12.36
C GLU A 41 17.60 -5.16 -12.93
N GLN A 42 16.74 -4.32 -13.48
CA GLN A 42 17.11 -3.01 -14.03
C GLN A 42 17.10 -1.90 -12.97
N ILE A 43 16.77 -2.24 -11.72
CA ILE A 43 16.69 -1.30 -10.61
C ILE A 43 17.84 -1.54 -9.65
N SER A 44 18.55 -0.48 -9.31
CA SER A 44 19.63 -0.47 -8.31
C SER A 44 19.35 0.54 -7.20
N GLY A 45 20.08 0.41 -6.08
CA GLY A 45 19.92 1.30 -4.91
C GLY A 45 18.72 0.95 -4.03
N PHE A 46 17.99 -0.14 -4.35
CA PHE A 46 16.86 -0.59 -3.55
C PHE A 46 17.31 -1.51 -2.41
N SER A 47 16.76 -1.29 -1.21
CA SER A 47 16.83 -2.21 -0.07
C SER A 47 15.49 -2.26 0.66
N SER A 48 14.98 -3.47 0.89
CA SER A 48 13.77 -3.73 1.67
C SER A 48 14.07 -4.03 3.15
N SER A 49 15.34 -3.96 3.56
CA SER A 49 15.75 -4.35 4.91
C SER A 49 15.15 -3.48 6.00
N THR A 50 14.91 -2.21 5.71
CA THR A 50 14.34 -1.24 6.64
C THR A 50 13.27 -0.41 5.94
N PRO A 51 12.04 -0.35 6.48
CA PRO A 51 11.04 0.58 5.96
C PRO A 51 11.52 2.02 6.08
N VAL A 52 11.37 2.79 5.01
CA VAL A 52 11.76 4.20 4.95
C VAL A 52 10.75 4.98 4.12
N GLU A 53 10.53 6.24 4.51
CA GLU A 53 9.60 7.13 3.78
C GLU A 53 10.10 7.48 2.40
N LYS A 54 11.42 7.51 2.23
CA LYS A 54 12.06 7.87 0.96
C LYS A 54 13.35 7.13 0.77
N GLN A 55 13.45 6.35 -0.31
CA GLN A 55 14.66 5.72 -0.77
C GLN A 55 14.88 6.06 -2.24
N GLU A 56 16.08 6.53 -2.59
CA GLU A 56 16.45 6.78 -3.98
C GLU A 56 16.82 5.46 -4.65
N VAL A 57 16.20 5.19 -5.78
CA VAL A 57 16.51 4.05 -6.65
C VAL A 57 16.79 4.52 -8.06
N THR A 58 17.58 3.76 -8.79
CA THR A 58 17.99 4.09 -10.16
C THR A 58 17.54 2.99 -11.12
N ILE A 59 16.82 3.37 -12.16
CA ILE A 59 16.54 2.51 -13.31
C ILE A 59 17.68 2.68 -14.32
N THR A 60 18.21 1.56 -14.81
CA THR A 60 19.17 1.52 -15.92
C THR A 60 18.56 0.76 -17.10
N LEU A 61 18.39 1.45 -18.23
CA LEU A 61 17.85 0.92 -19.47
C LEU A 61 18.79 1.30 -20.62
N GLU A 62 19.35 0.32 -21.32
CA GLU A 62 20.22 0.54 -22.48
C GLU A 62 21.34 1.58 -22.20
N GLY A 63 21.94 1.51 -21.02
CA GLY A 63 23.00 2.43 -20.57
C GLY A 63 22.52 3.82 -20.12
N LYS A 64 21.25 4.15 -20.25
CA LYS A 64 20.66 5.38 -19.71
C LYS A 64 20.15 5.15 -18.30
N GLN A 65 20.32 6.12 -17.43
CA GLN A 65 19.94 6.04 -16.03
C GLN A 65 18.95 7.14 -15.64
N LYS A 66 17.99 6.79 -14.77
CA LYS A 66 17.08 7.74 -14.15
C LYS A 66 16.83 7.33 -12.71
N SER A 67 17.05 8.25 -11.78
CA SER A 67 16.74 8.06 -10.35
C SER A 67 15.37 8.61 -10.01
N PHE A 68 14.73 7.96 -9.04
CA PHE A 68 13.46 8.38 -8.45
C PHE A 68 13.36 7.86 -7.01
N SER A 69 12.47 8.44 -6.23
CA SER A 69 12.25 8.02 -4.85
C SER A 69 11.17 6.95 -4.79
N VAL A 70 11.37 5.96 -3.92
CA VAL A 70 10.38 4.96 -3.54
C VAL A 70 10.15 5.00 -2.04
N GLN A 71 8.97 4.57 -1.62
CA GLN A 71 8.66 4.34 -0.22
C GLN A 71 8.69 2.83 0.06
N VAL A 72 9.35 2.44 1.15
CA VAL A 72 9.36 1.06 1.63
C VAL A 72 8.32 0.93 2.74
N SER A 73 7.19 0.31 2.43
CA SER A 73 6.10 0.13 3.39
C SER A 73 6.40 -1.02 4.38
N PRO A 74 6.04 -0.86 5.67
CA PRO A 74 6.26 -1.88 6.69
C PRO A 74 5.23 -3.02 6.63
N VAL A 75 4.91 -3.52 5.44
CA VAL A 75 3.93 -4.60 5.24
C VAL A 75 4.47 -5.68 4.32
N ARG A 76 3.99 -6.91 4.51
CA ARG A 76 4.19 -8.02 3.58
C ARG A 76 2.87 -8.36 2.89
N ILE A 77 2.95 -8.69 1.59
CA ILE A 77 1.80 -9.00 0.76
C ILE A 77 2.09 -10.28 -0.02
N GLU A 78 1.13 -11.20 -0.03
CA GLU A 78 1.18 -12.42 -0.83
C GLU A 78 -0.12 -12.53 -1.64
N ASN A 79 -0.01 -12.66 -2.96
CA ASN A 79 -1.15 -12.75 -3.88
C ASN A 79 -2.22 -11.66 -3.68
N GLY A 80 -1.78 -10.44 -3.37
CA GLY A 80 -2.67 -9.32 -3.09
C GLY A 80 -3.27 -9.27 -1.69
N VAL A 81 -2.98 -10.25 -0.83
CA VAL A 81 -3.43 -10.31 0.56
C VAL A 81 -2.34 -9.78 1.48
N LEU A 82 -2.70 -8.89 2.39
CA LEU A 82 -1.82 -8.41 3.44
C LEU A 82 -1.56 -9.54 4.44
N THR A 83 -0.29 -9.97 4.58
CA THR A 83 0.05 -11.12 5.44
C THR A 83 0.81 -10.74 6.71
N GLU A 84 1.48 -9.60 6.72
CA GLU A 84 2.21 -9.12 7.89
C GLU A 84 2.26 -7.60 7.92
N ILE A 85 2.21 -7.04 9.11
CA ILE A 85 2.41 -5.63 9.40
C ILE A 85 3.48 -5.50 10.46
N LEU A 86 4.56 -4.76 10.15
CA LEU A 86 5.59 -4.48 11.12
C LEU A 86 5.09 -3.47 12.15
N LYS A 87 5.37 -3.72 13.42
CA LYS A 87 4.97 -2.83 14.53
C LYS A 87 5.88 -1.61 14.63
N GLY A 88 5.36 -0.56 15.28
CA GLY A 88 6.15 0.64 15.60
C GLY A 88 6.05 1.77 14.57
N TYR A 89 5.20 1.64 13.56
CA TYR A 89 4.96 2.70 12.57
C TYR A 89 3.65 3.44 12.87
N ASN A 90 3.75 4.77 12.98
CA ASN A 90 2.58 5.62 13.22
C ASN A 90 1.69 5.79 11.97
N GLU A 91 2.29 5.73 10.79
CA GLU A 91 1.59 5.77 9.50
C GLU A 91 2.01 4.58 8.63
N ILE A 92 1.04 3.95 7.98
CA ILE A 92 1.25 2.88 7.01
C ILE A 92 0.49 3.22 5.74
N ILE A 93 1.22 3.26 4.61
CA ILE A 93 0.62 3.40 3.28
C ILE A 93 0.61 2.03 2.62
N LEU A 94 -0.58 1.56 2.26
CA LEU A 94 -0.70 0.25 1.61
C LEU A 94 -0.26 0.32 0.15
N PRO A 95 0.57 -0.65 -0.28
CA PRO A 95 0.95 -0.80 -1.69
C PRO A 95 -0.23 -0.99 -2.63
N ASN A 96 -0.07 -0.55 -3.89
CA ASN A 96 -1.10 -0.69 -4.92
C ASN A 96 -1.43 -2.16 -5.28
N SER A 97 -0.60 -3.12 -4.87
CA SER A 97 -0.84 -4.55 -5.04
C SER A 97 -1.80 -5.14 -4.01
N VAL A 98 -2.12 -4.42 -2.90
CA VAL A 98 -3.06 -4.93 -1.89
C VAL A 98 -4.47 -4.97 -2.46
N ARG A 99 -5.11 -6.13 -2.32
CA ARG A 99 -6.50 -6.38 -2.71
C ARG A 99 -7.37 -6.71 -1.51
N SER A 100 -6.77 -7.28 -0.46
CA SER A 100 -7.49 -7.70 0.74
C SER A 100 -6.70 -7.41 2.01
N ILE A 101 -7.38 -6.87 3.00
CA ILE A 101 -6.93 -6.78 4.39
C ILE A 101 -7.61 -7.93 5.14
N PRO A 102 -6.88 -8.93 5.64
CA PRO A 102 -7.50 -10.08 6.30
C PRO A 102 -8.03 -9.74 7.70
N LYS A 103 -8.74 -10.71 8.29
CA LYS A 103 -9.21 -10.65 9.66
C LYS A 103 -8.10 -10.24 10.61
N ALA A 104 -8.41 -9.29 11.50
CA ALA A 104 -7.55 -8.80 12.60
C ALA A 104 -6.16 -8.26 12.16
N ALA A 105 -5.95 -7.91 10.89
CA ALA A 105 -4.64 -7.50 10.36
C ALA A 105 -3.99 -6.34 11.13
N PHE A 106 -4.76 -5.32 11.51
CA PHE A 106 -4.32 -4.17 12.31
C PHE A 106 -4.83 -4.25 13.77
N SER A 107 -5.27 -5.42 14.22
CA SER A 107 -5.76 -5.57 15.58
C SER A 107 -4.67 -5.25 16.61
N ASN A 108 -5.05 -4.43 17.61
CA ASN A 108 -4.13 -3.93 18.66
C ASN A 108 -2.93 -3.14 18.11
N SER A 109 -3.01 -2.62 16.88
CA SER A 109 -1.95 -1.82 16.28
C SER A 109 -1.88 -0.42 16.92
N GLN A 110 -0.66 0.07 17.12
CA GLN A 110 -0.40 1.45 17.54
C GLN A 110 -0.35 2.44 16.34
N THR A 111 -0.63 1.97 15.14
CA THR A 111 -0.66 2.81 13.93
C THR A 111 -1.84 3.77 13.98
N ALA A 112 -1.56 5.06 13.94
CA ALA A 112 -2.60 6.10 14.00
C ALA A 112 -3.22 6.39 12.64
N LYS A 113 -2.51 6.11 11.54
CA LYS A 113 -2.98 6.38 10.19
C LYS A 113 -2.66 5.23 9.23
N VAL A 114 -3.68 4.78 8.51
CA VAL A 114 -3.52 3.81 7.43
C VAL A 114 -4.10 4.43 6.15
N VAL A 115 -3.23 4.57 5.15
CA VAL A 115 -3.64 5.03 3.82
C VAL A 115 -3.96 3.81 2.97
N LEU A 116 -5.23 3.64 2.63
CA LEU A 116 -5.71 2.55 1.79
C LEU A 116 -5.45 2.88 0.31
N ASN A 117 -5.13 1.86 -0.47
CA ASN A 117 -4.85 2.02 -1.91
C ASN A 117 -6.13 1.85 -2.76
N GLU A 118 -6.16 2.54 -3.89
CA GLU A 118 -7.15 2.26 -4.93
C GLU A 118 -6.85 0.89 -5.56
N GLY A 119 -7.79 -0.03 -5.41
CA GLY A 119 -7.64 -1.44 -5.78
C GLY A 119 -7.92 -2.40 -4.63
N LEU A 120 -7.97 -1.90 -3.38
CA LEU A 120 -8.43 -2.67 -2.24
C LEU A 120 -9.90 -3.07 -2.44
N LYS A 121 -10.20 -4.37 -2.30
CA LYS A 121 -11.52 -4.95 -2.56
C LYS A 121 -12.25 -5.35 -1.29
N SER A 122 -11.52 -5.86 -0.29
CA SER A 122 -12.13 -6.41 0.92
C SER A 122 -11.37 -6.07 2.18
N ILE A 123 -12.11 -5.92 3.28
CA ILE A 123 -11.61 -5.75 4.63
C ILE A 123 -12.29 -6.78 5.53
N GLY A 124 -11.49 -7.64 6.16
CA GLY A 124 -11.95 -8.74 6.99
C GLY A 124 -12.41 -8.31 8.39
N ASP A 125 -13.06 -9.24 9.07
CA ASP A 125 -13.59 -9.08 10.42
C ASP A 125 -12.51 -8.60 11.41
N MET A 126 -12.89 -7.66 12.28
CA MET A 126 -11.99 -7.11 13.29
C MET A 126 -10.68 -6.52 12.74
N ALA A 127 -10.62 -6.14 11.47
CA ALA A 127 -9.37 -5.74 10.81
C ALA A 127 -8.61 -4.66 11.58
N PHE A 128 -9.29 -3.72 12.22
CA PHE A 128 -8.72 -2.64 13.04
C PHE A 128 -9.12 -2.73 14.52
N PHE A 129 -9.57 -3.90 15.00
CA PHE A 129 -10.01 -4.09 16.39
C PHE A 129 -9.00 -3.51 17.39
N ASN A 130 -9.49 -2.68 18.33
CA ASN A 130 -8.69 -2.07 19.41
C ASN A 130 -7.40 -1.41 18.91
N SER A 131 -7.41 -0.82 17.71
CA SER A 131 -6.27 -0.11 17.15
C SER A 131 -6.26 1.38 17.53
N ALA A 132 -5.06 1.99 17.43
CA ALA A 132 -4.88 3.42 17.69
C ALA A 132 -5.28 4.31 16.50
N ILE A 133 -5.92 3.76 15.46
CA ILE A 133 -6.28 4.48 14.25
C ILE A 133 -7.17 5.70 14.56
N GLN A 134 -6.86 6.84 13.94
CA GLN A 134 -7.56 8.11 14.15
C GLN A 134 -8.42 8.50 12.95
N GLU A 135 -7.91 8.28 11.76
CA GLU A 135 -8.59 8.64 10.53
C GLU A 135 -8.36 7.57 9.47
N ILE A 136 -9.39 7.31 8.67
CA ILE A 136 -9.31 6.42 7.52
C ILE A 136 -10.23 6.90 6.40
N VAL A 137 -9.74 6.83 5.16
CA VAL A 137 -10.52 7.10 3.95
C VAL A 137 -10.59 5.82 3.15
N PHE A 138 -11.80 5.39 2.80
CA PHE A 138 -12.01 4.16 2.05
C PHE A 138 -12.01 4.43 0.55
N PRO A 139 -11.31 3.57 -0.24
CA PRO A 139 -11.20 3.75 -1.68
C PRO A 139 -12.51 3.40 -2.40
N SER A 140 -12.70 3.96 -3.58
CA SER A 140 -13.87 3.70 -4.43
C SER A 140 -13.96 2.24 -4.91
N SER A 141 -12.84 1.53 -4.85
CA SER A 141 -12.72 0.12 -5.24
C SER A 141 -13.22 -0.86 -4.19
N LEU A 142 -13.52 -0.40 -2.95
CA LEU A 142 -13.93 -1.28 -1.86
C LEU A 142 -15.33 -1.87 -2.14
N GLU A 143 -15.40 -3.20 -2.11
CA GLU A 143 -16.62 -3.96 -2.42
C GLU A 143 -17.21 -4.66 -1.19
N GLN A 144 -16.36 -5.05 -0.24
CA GLN A 144 -16.76 -5.85 0.91
C GLN A 144 -16.09 -5.37 2.20
N MET A 145 -16.89 -5.28 3.25
CA MET A 145 -16.46 -5.09 4.63
C MET A 145 -17.14 -6.15 5.51
N GLU A 146 -16.37 -6.79 6.37
CA GLU A 146 -16.91 -7.69 7.38
C GLU A 146 -17.24 -6.94 8.67
N GLU A 147 -17.70 -7.67 9.71
CA GLU A 147 -18.18 -7.07 10.94
C GLU A 147 -17.04 -6.58 11.86
N ASN A 148 -17.40 -5.77 12.88
CA ASN A 148 -16.52 -5.35 13.97
C ASN A 148 -15.22 -4.65 13.54
N ILE A 149 -15.17 -4.04 12.36
CA ILE A 149 -13.94 -3.48 11.76
C ILE A 149 -13.21 -2.57 12.74
N PHE A 150 -13.92 -1.64 13.40
CA PHE A 150 -13.36 -0.66 14.34
C PHE A 150 -13.85 -0.88 15.78
N TYR A 151 -14.18 -2.12 16.15
CA TYR A 151 -14.60 -2.42 17.49
C TYR A 151 -13.51 -2.07 18.50
N TYR A 152 -13.84 -1.28 19.54
CA TYR A 152 -12.90 -0.67 20.50
C TYR A 152 -11.85 0.30 19.92
N CYS A 153 -12.01 0.85 18.74
CA CYS A 153 -11.14 1.90 18.21
C CYS A 153 -11.42 3.26 18.87
N ARG A 154 -11.02 3.43 20.11
CA ARG A 154 -11.34 4.61 20.96
C ARG A 154 -10.76 5.93 20.43
N ASN A 155 -9.76 5.90 19.57
CA ASN A 155 -9.10 7.06 18.99
C ASN A 155 -9.66 7.47 17.62
N LEU A 156 -10.59 6.69 17.04
CA LEU A 156 -11.14 6.94 15.71
C LEU A 156 -12.02 8.19 15.72
N LYS A 157 -11.61 9.19 14.94
CA LYS A 157 -12.30 10.48 14.78
C LYS A 157 -13.03 10.59 13.46
N LYS A 158 -12.49 9.97 12.42
CA LYS A 158 -13.04 10.06 11.05
C LYS A 158 -12.89 8.74 10.30
N ALA A 159 -14.00 8.27 9.75
CA ALA A 159 -14.05 7.18 8.78
C ALA A 159 -14.83 7.68 7.56
N ASP A 160 -14.15 7.95 6.45
CA ASP A 160 -14.74 8.54 5.25
C ASP A 160 -15.03 7.45 4.22
N LEU A 161 -16.31 7.13 4.05
CA LEU A 161 -16.83 6.15 3.10
C LEU A 161 -17.46 6.81 1.86
N SER A 162 -17.37 8.13 1.72
CA SER A 162 -18.10 8.90 0.69
C SER A 162 -17.80 8.46 -0.75
N GLN A 163 -16.65 7.84 -0.98
CA GLN A 163 -16.23 7.35 -2.30
C GLN A 163 -16.60 5.88 -2.55
N THR A 164 -17.05 5.16 -1.52
CA THR A 164 -17.34 3.71 -1.66
C THR A 164 -18.67 3.47 -2.35
N LYS A 165 -18.85 2.26 -2.87
CA LYS A 165 -20.11 1.76 -3.42
C LYS A 165 -20.89 0.88 -2.43
N LEU A 166 -20.48 0.88 -1.16
CA LEU A 166 -21.16 0.11 -0.13
C LEU A 166 -22.57 0.68 0.12
N THR A 167 -23.58 -0.16 0.05
CA THR A 167 -24.98 0.23 0.26
C THR A 167 -25.43 0.11 1.71
N LYS A 168 -24.66 -0.59 2.53
CA LYS A 168 -24.89 -0.73 3.98
C LYS A 168 -23.59 -1.01 4.71
N LEU A 169 -23.51 -0.62 5.95
CA LEU A 169 -22.41 -0.99 6.84
C LEU A 169 -22.72 -2.32 7.54
N PRO A 170 -21.73 -3.17 7.74
CA PRO A 170 -21.85 -4.37 8.56
C PRO A 170 -22.19 -4.05 10.02
N ALA A 171 -22.69 -5.05 10.76
CA ALA A 171 -22.97 -4.92 12.17
C ALA A 171 -21.72 -4.55 12.98
N SER A 172 -21.91 -3.79 14.05
CA SER A 172 -20.85 -3.41 14.99
C SER A 172 -19.58 -2.81 14.34
N THR A 173 -19.72 -2.13 13.19
CA THR A 173 -18.58 -1.51 12.50
C THR A 173 -17.91 -0.46 13.39
N PHE A 174 -18.67 0.32 14.17
CA PHE A 174 -18.21 1.41 15.04
C PHE A 174 -18.80 1.25 16.47
N VAL A 175 -18.28 0.35 17.27
CA VAL A 175 -18.74 0.10 18.66
C VAL A 175 -17.59 0.16 19.67
#